data_ea28a6c328aea3036be2cc7931c1e150
#
_entry.id   ea28a6c328aea3036be2cc7931c1e150
#
_cell.length_a   1.000
_cell.length_b   1.000
_cell.length_c   1.000
_cell.angle_alpha   90.00
_cell.angle_beta   90.00
_cell.angle_gamma   90.00
#
_symmetry.space_group_name_H-M   'P 1'
#
loop_
_entity.id
_entity.type
_entity.pdbx_description
1 polymer ?
#
loop_
_entity_poly.entity_id
_entity_poly.type
_entity_poly.pdbx_seq_one_letter_code
_entity_poly.pdbx_strand_id
1 'polypeptide(L)'
;MLCPNTNRNAEALDTYTCKGDGTEIFEPHFTYHGFRYIELRGYPGTPSIDSVQARVVHSSVERIGSFSCGNELINKIHSNYVWTQVSNLHSVPTDCCQRDERMGWVGDAQMSAEAAAYNFDMAQFYSKFEGDIRESQLETGSVAGVSPAYWSCYPADPTYATACVEFPWVVSRYYDDDRIVEESLETMTKWVDYLGSQEDEDGIVSFGLFGDWCPPMHANPVDTPFEITSTWYYCHDALMVSRMAARIGKADVAKKYREVANKVADAFNRRFLKVDRYSASKFSDEELAEKIKSWLNVLPEDQRPAVMKRYATLYSSSSQTANLLPLWLDITPEKNVKDVLETLVQDLEVTRAWHINTGVVGLKFMFDVLIKYGYEDLAYRLITQTSFPSFGYQIEKEGATTLWERWEFLNNDKCFNSHSHPFAGSVDVYFYKILAGLGLDEEVSGFKKIILKPIMSGDLPYASASVNTIRGKVVSAWERNDEELRYKVEVPGNTTAELYIPKNAWDKIEITEGTKSCWNGENAVDVEGMTYLREEEKYVVYQIEAGSYEFKVAPVK
;
A
#
# COMPACT_ATOMS: atom_id res chain seq x y z
N MET A 1 11.08 20.63 26.87
CA MET A 1 10.98 21.67 25.82
C MET A 1 10.24 21.06 24.65
N LEU A 2 9.18 21.70 24.14
CA LEU A 2 8.49 21.22 22.95
C LEU A 2 9.39 21.38 21.72
N CYS A 3 9.30 20.43 20.78
CA CYS A 3 10.00 20.52 19.49
C CYS A 3 8.99 20.86 18.38
N PRO A 4 8.84 22.14 18.01
CA PRO A 4 7.88 22.57 16.99
C PRO A 4 8.41 22.48 15.56
N ASN A 5 9.60 21.95 15.33
CA ASN A 5 10.27 22.00 14.02
C ASN A 5 9.44 21.38 12.87
N THR A 6 8.66 20.35 13.16
CA THR A 6 7.75 19.74 12.16
C THR A 6 6.53 20.58 11.85
N ASN A 7 6.28 21.65 12.61
CA ASN A 7 5.16 22.56 12.36
C ASN A 7 5.48 23.62 11.31
N ARG A 8 6.75 23.75 10.91
CA ARG A 8 7.22 24.84 10.03
C ARG A 8 6.81 26.21 10.59
N ASN A 9 5.99 26.97 9.87
CA ASN A 9 5.52 28.29 10.29
C ASN A 9 4.20 28.26 11.09
N ALA A 10 3.57 27.07 11.26
CA ALA A 10 2.36 26.96 12.06
C ALA A 10 2.71 27.13 13.55
N GLU A 11 2.26 28.22 14.16
CA GLU A 11 2.54 28.53 15.56
C GLU A 11 1.94 27.50 16.52
N ALA A 12 0.80 26.89 16.17
CA ALA A 12 0.04 25.95 17.01
C ALA A 12 -0.18 26.51 18.44
N LEU A 13 -0.60 27.76 18.51
CA LEU A 13 -0.79 28.54 19.74
C LEU A 13 -2.23 29.06 19.81
N ASP A 14 -2.94 28.70 20.88
CA ASP A 14 -4.24 29.27 21.21
C ASP A 14 -4.12 30.13 22.47
N THR A 15 -4.80 31.26 22.48
CA THR A 15 -4.78 32.19 23.62
C THR A 15 -6.20 32.43 24.11
N TYR A 16 -6.41 32.27 25.41
CA TYR A 16 -7.67 32.57 26.07
C TYR A 16 -7.50 33.57 27.20
N THR A 17 -8.32 34.61 27.20
CA THR A 17 -8.35 35.59 28.28
C THR A 17 -9.52 35.29 29.21
N CYS A 18 -9.20 34.90 30.44
CA CYS A 18 -10.22 34.59 31.44
C CYS A 18 -11.02 35.84 31.84
N LYS A 19 -12.31 35.70 32.11
CA LYS A 19 -13.16 36.77 32.68
C LYS A 19 -12.82 37.05 34.14
N GLY A 20 -12.28 36.05 34.84
CA GLY A 20 -11.87 36.16 36.23
C GLY A 20 -12.96 35.79 37.24
N ASP A 21 -14.01 35.15 36.83
CA ASP A 21 -15.12 34.71 37.69
C ASP A 21 -15.61 33.30 37.32
N GLY A 22 -15.63 32.41 38.33
CA GLY A 22 -16.12 31.05 38.21
C GLY A 22 -15.24 30.09 37.38
N THR A 23 -15.80 28.95 37.03
CA THR A 23 -15.15 27.96 36.12
C THR A 23 -15.45 28.32 34.69
N GLU A 24 -14.43 28.43 33.89
CA GLU A 24 -14.52 28.74 32.48
C GLU A 24 -14.03 27.56 31.66
N ILE A 25 -14.71 27.28 30.52
CA ILE A 25 -14.30 26.26 29.56
C ILE A 25 -13.99 26.95 28.25
N PHE A 26 -12.82 26.68 27.71
CA PHE A 26 -12.37 27.19 26.41
C PHE A 26 -12.12 26.02 25.46
N GLU A 27 -12.66 26.13 24.26
CA GLU A 27 -12.40 25.23 23.14
C GLU A 27 -12.18 26.08 21.89
N PRO A 28 -11.02 25.94 21.19
CA PRO A 28 -10.79 26.64 19.93
C PRO A 28 -11.83 26.25 18.88
N HIS A 29 -12.36 27.21 18.13
CA HIS A 29 -13.28 26.96 17.03
C HIS A 29 -12.59 27.22 15.68
N PHE A 30 -12.97 26.47 14.63
CA PHE A 30 -12.49 26.60 13.25
C PHE A 30 -10.98 26.38 13.09
N THR A 31 -10.36 25.67 14.02
CA THR A 31 -8.94 25.30 13.99
C THR A 31 -8.75 23.91 14.59
N TYR A 32 -7.65 23.26 14.21
CA TYR A 32 -7.18 22.01 14.82
C TYR A 32 -5.64 21.98 14.78
N HIS A 33 -5.03 21.19 15.65
CA HIS A 33 -3.60 21.02 15.77
C HIS A 33 -3.23 19.53 15.78
N GLY A 34 -2.18 19.15 15.09
CA GLY A 34 -1.52 17.87 15.26
C GLY A 34 -0.45 17.99 16.34
N PHE A 35 -0.54 17.18 17.41
CA PHE A 35 0.38 17.29 18.56
C PHE A 35 0.51 15.98 19.32
N ARG A 36 1.60 15.86 20.07
CA ARG A 36 1.81 14.81 21.10
C ARG A 36 1.86 15.40 22.51
N TYR A 37 2.22 16.66 22.64
CA TYR A 37 2.44 17.35 23.92
C TYR A 37 1.78 18.72 23.90
N ILE A 38 1.25 19.14 25.05
CA ILE A 38 0.63 20.44 25.26
C ILE A 38 1.40 21.16 26.37
N GLU A 39 1.76 22.41 26.14
CA GLU A 39 2.32 23.30 27.16
C GLU A 39 1.29 24.37 27.55
N LEU A 40 0.99 24.46 28.83
CA LEU A 40 0.14 25.51 29.39
C LEU A 40 0.99 26.64 29.97
N ARG A 41 0.70 27.88 29.59
CA ARG A 41 1.33 29.09 30.15
C ARG A 41 0.28 30.00 30.73
N GLY A 42 0.59 30.63 31.89
CA GLY A 42 -0.31 31.58 32.53
C GLY A 42 -1.59 30.98 33.10
N TYR A 43 -1.63 29.68 33.34
CA TYR A 43 -2.80 29.00 33.93
C TYR A 43 -3.04 29.54 35.36
N PRO A 44 -4.28 29.94 35.73
CA PRO A 44 -4.57 30.43 37.08
C PRO A 44 -4.52 29.29 38.11
N GLY A 45 -3.49 29.31 38.95
CA GLY A 45 -3.22 28.27 39.94
C GLY A 45 -2.41 27.08 39.38
N THR A 46 -2.60 25.91 39.96
CA THR A 46 -1.91 24.66 39.54
C THR A 46 -2.85 23.80 38.68
N PRO A 47 -2.53 23.51 37.43
CA PRO A 47 -3.39 22.65 36.62
C PRO A 47 -3.37 21.19 37.13
N SER A 48 -4.53 20.54 37.10
CA SER A 48 -4.68 19.09 37.28
C SER A 48 -4.70 18.39 35.93
N ILE A 49 -4.70 17.05 35.92
CA ILE A 49 -4.87 16.27 34.70
C ILE A 49 -6.22 16.56 34.00
N ASP A 50 -7.24 16.93 34.77
CA ASP A 50 -8.57 17.24 34.25
C ASP A 50 -8.70 18.68 33.71
N SER A 51 -7.64 19.50 33.85
CA SER A 51 -7.63 20.87 33.35
C SER A 51 -7.51 20.96 31.83
N VAL A 52 -7.09 19.88 31.16
CA VAL A 52 -6.95 19.81 29.70
C VAL A 52 -7.53 18.49 29.19
N GLN A 53 -8.35 18.59 28.17
CA GLN A 53 -8.88 17.43 27.43
C GLN A 53 -8.51 17.55 25.97
N ALA A 54 -7.84 16.54 25.40
CA ALA A 54 -7.63 16.43 23.97
C ALA A 54 -8.91 15.88 23.31
N ARG A 55 -9.31 16.48 22.20
CA ARG A 55 -10.42 16.00 21.37
C ARG A 55 -9.90 15.58 20.01
N VAL A 56 -10.24 14.37 19.58
CA VAL A 56 -9.97 13.90 18.22
C VAL A 56 -11.04 14.48 17.31
N VAL A 57 -10.60 15.26 16.31
CA VAL A 57 -11.50 15.89 15.33
C VAL A 57 -11.09 15.44 13.94
N HIS A 58 -12.06 14.90 13.19
CA HIS A 58 -11.87 14.47 11.81
C HIS A 58 -13.22 14.43 11.08
N SER A 59 -13.19 14.31 9.74
CA SER A 59 -14.39 14.05 8.95
C SER A 59 -15.07 12.75 9.40
N SER A 60 -16.40 12.76 9.48
CA SER A 60 -17.17 11.62 9.99
C SER A 60 -17.06 10.42 9.06
N VAL A 61 -16.07 9.57 9.31
CA VAL A 61 -15.89 8.25 8.71
C VAL A 61 -15.98 7.19 9.79
N GLU A 62 -16.75 6.14 9.57
CA GLU A 62 -16.88 5.05 10.52
C GLU A 62 -15.67 4.12 10.47
N ARG A 63 -15.16 3.69 11.62
CA ARG A 63 -14.16 2.63 11.70
C ARG A 63 -14.83 1.28 11.42
N ILE A 64 -14.51 0.65 10.29
CA ILE A 64 -15.11 -0.62 9.84
C ILE A 64 -14.17 -1.81 9.95
N GLY A 65 -12.86 -1.56 10.00
CA GLY A 65 -11.84 -2.59 10.03
C GLY A 65 -11.15 -2.76 11.38
N SER A 66 -10.72 -3.99 11.65
CA SER A 66 -9.80 -4.29 12.76
C SER A 66 -8.78 -5.33 12.34
N PHE A 67 -7.57 -5.20 12.84
CA PHE A 67 -6.47 -6.15 12.64
C PHE A 67 -5.70 -6.35 13.94
N SER A 68 -5.23 -7.58 14.16
CA SER A 68 -4.24 -7.92 15.19
C SER A 68 -3.48 -9.18 14.82
N CYS A 69 -2.24 -9.29 15.29
CA CYS A 69 -1.42 -10.49 15.08
C CYS A 69 -0.46 -10.72 16.25
N GLY A 70 0.23 -11.85 16.24
CA GLY A 70 1.19 -12.25 17.27
C GLY A 70 2.51 -11.47 17.27
N ASN A 71 2.70 -10.49 16.40
CA ASN A 71 3.87 -9.64 16.34
C ASN A 71 3.54 -8.21 16.76
N GLU A 72 4.12 -7.76 17.88
CA GLU A 72 3.85 -6.43 18.45
C GLU A 72 4.25 -5.27 17.52
N LEU A 73 5.36 -5.41 16.77
CA LEU A 73 5.80 -4.38 15.85
C LEU A 73 4.77 -4.16 14.74
N ILE A 74 4.24 -5.23 14.16
CA ILE A 74 3.20 -5.16 13.12
C ILE A 74 1.94 -4.49 13.67
N ASN A 75 1.51 -4.85 14.90
CA ASN A 75 0.36 -4.21 15.56
C ASN A 75 0.60 -2.71 15.78
N LYS A 76 1.83 -2.30 16.10
CA LYS A 76 2.19 -0.88 16.23
C LYS A 76 2.20 -0.15 14.90
N ILE A 77 2.68 -0.77 13.82
CA ILE A 77 2.64 -0.19 12.47
C ILE A 77 1.17 0.05 12.06
N HIS A 78 0.31 -0.95 12.24
CA HIS A 78 -1.13 -0.82 12.01
C HIS A 78 -1.75 0.33 12.83
N SER A 79 -1.48 0.38 14.14
CA SER A 79 -1.97 1.45 15.00
C SER A 79 -1.48 2.83 14.55
N ASN A 80 -0.20 2.94 14.18
CA ASN A 80 0.37 4.19 13.68
C ASN A 80 -0.29 4.64 12.38
N TYR A 81 -0.58 3.70 11.47
CA TYR A 81 -1.33 4.00 10.25
C TYR A 81 -2.72 4.54 10.56
N VAL A 82 -3.48 3.84 11.42
CA VAL A 82 -4.84 4.25 11.78
C VAL A 82 -4.88 5.66 12.36
N TRP A 83 -3.97 5.99 13.27
CA TRP A 83 -3.86 7.34 13.85
C TRP A 83 -3.44 8.37 12.80
N THR A 84 -2.52 8.01 11.91
CA THR A 84 -2.11 8.90 10.81
C THR A 84 -3.28 9.18 9.88
N GLN A 85 -4.04 8.15 9.50
CA GLN A 85 -5.19 8.32 8.59
C GLN A 85 -6.27 9.22 9.21
N VAL A 86 -6.67 8.96 10.45
CA VAL A 86 -7.70 9.77 11.16
C VAL A 86 -7.25 11.22 11.31
N SER A 87 -5.97 11.44 11.63
CA SER A 87 -5.41 12.78 11.81
C SER A 87 -5.37 13.62 10.53
N ASN A 88 -5.58 12.98 9.37
CA ASN A 88 -5.46 13.61 8.05
C ASN A 88 -6.77 13.55 7.23
N LEU A 89 -7.93 13.46 7.91
CA LEU A 89 -9.26 13.49 7.28
C LEU A 89 -10.02 14.76 7.71
N HIS A 90 -9.85 15.87 6.96
CA HIS A 90 -10.47 17.16 7.27
C HIS A 90 -11.15 17.76 6.02
N SER A 91 -12.32 17.23 5.65
CA SER A 91 -13.09 17.52 4.41
C SER A 91 -12.38 17.06 3.14
N VAL A 92 -11.08 17.05 3.13
CA VAL A 92 -10.19 16.44 2.13
C VAL A 92 -9.17 15.54 2.86
N PRO A 93 -8.56 14.57 2.19
CA PRO A 93 -7.42 13.85 2.76
C PRO A 93 -6.22 14.79 2.76
N THR A 94 -5.82 15.27 3.94
CA THR A 94 -4.64 16.16 4.05
C THR A 94 -3.35 15.35 4.08
N ASP A 95 -2.28 15.92 3.52
CA ASP A 95 -0.94 15.34 3.56
C ASP A 95 -0.39 15.25 4.99
N CYS A 96 -0.67 16.24 5.79
CA CYS A 96 -0.22 16.38 7.16
C CYS A 96 -1.25 17.11 8.02
N CYS A 97 -1.18 16.95 9.36
CA CYS A 97 -2.13 17.59 10.29
C CYS A 97 -1.54 18.72 11.13
N GLN A 98 -0.21 18.84 11.23
CA GLN A 98 0.44 19.69 12.24
C GLN A 98 1.06 20.97 11.68
N ARG A 99 1.50 20.97 10.42
CA ARG A 99 2.26 22.08 9.82
C ARG A 99 1.38 23.01 8.99
N ASP A 100 1.94 24.09 8.48
CA ASP A 100 1.28 25.13 7.68
C ASP A 100 0.94 24.73 6.22
N GLU A 101 0.91 23.44 5.92
CA GLU A 101 0.51 22.85 4.63
C GLU A 101 -0.95 22.41 4.69
N ARG A 102 -1.25 21.19 5.12
CA ARG A 102 -2.61 20.64 5.28
C ARG A 102 -3.44 20.71 4.00
N MET A 103 -2.84 20.32 2.90
CA MET A 103 -3.45 20.36 1.58
C MET A 103 -4.00 18.99 1.17
N GLY A 104 -4.98 18.99 0.29
CA GLY A 104 -5.49 17.79 -0.36
C GLY A 104 -4.55 17.30 -1.46
N TRP A 105 -3.34 16.89 -1.08
CA TRP A 105 -2.41 16.28 -2.03
C TRP A 105 -2.99 14.97 -2.56
N VAL A 106 -3.25 14.94 -3.86
CA VAL A 106 -3.93 13.80 -4.48
C VAL A 106 -3.06 12.54 -4.46
N GLY A 107 -1.73 12.70 -4.57
CA GLY A 107 -0.77 11.61 -4.52
C GLY A 107 -0.73 10.91 -3.17
N ASP A 108 -0.63 11.68 -2.08
CA ASP A 108 -0.61 11.14 -0.72
C ASP A 108 -1.85 10.31 -0.42
N ALA A 109 -2.99 10.84 -0.80
CA ALA A 109 -4.28 10.21 -0.56
C ALA A 109 -4.45 8.88 -1.33
N GLN A 110 -4.06 8.85 -2.62
CA GLN A 110 -4.23 7.66 -3.43
C GLN A 110 -3.27 6.53 -3.04
N MET A 111 -2.06 6.85 -2.53
CA MET A 111 -1.10 5.83 -2.09
C MET A 111 -1.66 4.94 -0.98
N SER A 112 -2.49 5.48 -0.08
CA SER A 112 -3.10 4.74 1.03
C SER A 112 -4.60 4.45 0.86
N ALA A 113 -5.17 4.71 -0.33
CA ALA A 113 -6.62 4.64 -0.54
C ALA A 113 -7.22 3.26 -0.24
N GLU A 114 -6.56 2.19 -0.66
CA GLU A 114 -6.98 0.81 -0.40
C GLU A 114 -6.89 0.47 1.10
N ALA A 115 -5.81 0.86 1.76
CA ALA A 115 -5.64 0.67 3.20
C ALA A 115 -6.72 1.40 4.03
N ALA A 116 -7.10 2.61 3.60
CA ALA A 116 -8.18 3.35 4.22
C ALA A 116 -9.53 2.64 4.03
N ALA A 117 -9.80 2.04 2.86
CA ALA A 117 -11.03 1.30 2.59
C ALA A 117 -11.16 0.00 3.41
N TYR A 118 -10.05 -0.60 3.84
CA TYR A 118 -10.08 -1.69 4.82
C TYR A 118 -10.41 -1.22 6.24
N ASN A 119 -9.98 -0.02 6.61
CA ASN A 119 -10.07 0.47 7.98
C ASN A 119 -11.30 1.33 8.25
N PHE A 120 -11.78 2.08 7.25
CA PHE A 120 -12.83 3.08 7.38
C PHE A 120 -13.83 2.98 6.24
N ASP A 121 -15.07 3.38 6.50
CA ASP A 121 -16.05 3.60 5.42
C ASP A 121 -15.70 4.90 4.67
N MET A 122 -14.99 4.73 3.56
CA MET A 122 -14.50 5.83 2.74
C MET A 122 -15.38 6.17 1.54
N ALA A 123 -16.50 5.47 1.34
CA ALA A 123 -17.32 5.61 0.13
C ALA A 123 -17.71 7.07 -0.15
N GLN A 124 -18.33 7.73 0.83
CA GLN A 124 -18.77 9.12 0.68
C GLN A 124 -17.59 10.11 0.62
N PHE A 125 -16.57 9.86 1.45
CA PHE A 125 -15.41 10.74 1.52
C PHE A 125 -14.62 10.75 0.22
N TYR A 126 -14.38 9.58 -0.37
CA TYR A 126 -13.68 9.48 -1.66
C TYR A 126 -14.52 9.94 -2.83
N SER A 127 -15.84 9.67 -2.83
CA SER A 127 -16.74 10.21 -3.88
C SER A 127 -16.77 11.74 -3.87
N LYS A 128 -16.76 12.35 -2.68
CA LYS A 128 -16.66 13.82 -2.55
C LYS A 128 -15.32 14.33 -3.06
N PHE A 129 -14.21 13.69 -2.64
CA PHE A 129 -12.87 14.15 -3.03
C PHE A 129 -12.59 13.96 -4.53
N GLU A 130 -13.11 12.89 -5.12
CA GLU A 130 -13.10 12.72 -6.59
C GLU A 130 -13.88 13.82 -7.31
N GLY A 131 -15.00 14.27 -6.74
CA GLY A 131 -15.71 15.45 -7.23
C GLY A 131 -14.84 16.71 -7.26
N ASP A 132 -14.07 16.95 -6.18
CA ASP A 132 -13.13 18.08 -6.12
C ASP A 132 -12.03 17.96 -7.21
N ILE A 133 -11.54 16.73 -7.47
CA ILE A 133 -10.55 16.46 -8.52
C ILE A 133 -11.13 16.77 -9.90
N ARG A 134 -12.35 16.29 -10.20
CA ARG A 134 -13.05 16.56 -11.46
C ARG A 134 -13.24 18.06 -11.70
N GLU A 135 -13.70 18.80 -10.69
CA GLU A 135 -13.90 20.25 -10.77
C GLU A 135 -12.59 21.03 -10.96
N SER A 136 -11.48 20.45 -10.50
CA SER A 136 -10.15 21.05 -10.63
C SER A 136 -9.45 20.70 -11.96
N GLN A 137 -9.97 19.77 -12.76
CA GLN A 137 -9.35 19.36 -14.02
C GLN A 137 -9.44 20.47 -15.07
N LEU A 138 -8.32 20.77 -15.75
CA LEU A 138 -8.28 21.72 -16.84
C LEU A 138 -8.90 21.14 -18.13
N GLU A 139 -9.32 22.01 -19.04
CA GLU A 139 -9.84 21.60 -20.37
C GLU A 139 -8.82 20.78 -21.18
N THR A 140 -7.53 21.00 -20.95
CA THR A 140 -6.43 20.21 -21.54
C THR A 140 -6.39 18.76 -21.07
N GLY A 141 -7.12 18.40 -20.02
CA GLY A 141 -7.08 17.11 -19.34
C GLY A 141 -6.10 17.04 -18.18
N SER A 142 -5.28 18.07 -17.97
CA SER A 142 -4.33 18.11 -16.85
C SER A 142 -5.06 18.14 -15.51
N VAL A 143 -4.63 17.28 -14.56
CA VAL A 143 -5.13 17.20 -13.19
C VAL A 143 -4.26 18.04 -12.27
N ALA A 144 -4.84 18.57 -11.19
CA ALA A 144 -4.11 19.30 -10.15
C ALA A 144 -3.39 18.35 -9.20
N GLY A 145 -2.20 18.73 -8.73
CA GLY A 145 -1.48 17.98 -7.69
C GLY A 145 -2.12 18.11 -6.30
N VAL A 146 -2.88 19.20 -6.09
CA VAL A 146 -3.64 19.48 -4.87
C VAL A 146 -5.09 19.73 -5.24
N SER A 147 -6.03 19.11 -4.56
CA SER A 147 -7.46 19.31 -4.81
C SER A 147 -8.20 19.61 -3.48
N PRO A 148 -9.09 20.63 -3.45
CA PRO A 148 -9.27 21.67 -4.48
C PRO A 148 -7.96 22.39 -4.84
N ALA A 149 -7.86 22.90 -6.06
CA ALA A 149 -6.64 23.48 -6.62
C ALA A 149 -6.27 24.84 -6.00
N TYR A 150 -5.97 24.83 -4.71
CA TYR A 150 -5.51 26.04 -3.98
C TYR A 150 -4.11 26.48 -4.43
N TRP A 151 -3.20 25.52 -4.60
CA TRP A 151 -1.90 25.77 -5.23
C TRP A 151 -1.95 25.38 -6.70
N SER A 152 -1.31 26.20 -7.54
CA SER A 152 -1.26 25.97 -8.99
C SER A 152 -0.27 24.86 -9.34
N CYS A 153 -0.53 23.63 -8.92
CA CYS A 153 0.30 22.46 -9.20
C CYS A 153 -0.21 21.75 -10.46
N TYR A 154 -0.05 22.39 -11.63
CA TYR A 154 -0.39 21.82 -12.93
C TYR A 154 0.83 21.77 -13.86
N PRO A 155 1.01 20.68 -14.62
CA PRO A 155 0.34 19.40 -14.44
C PRO A 155 0.77 18.76 -13.12
N ALA A 156 -0.10 17.96 -12.51
CA ALA A 156 0.33 17.07 -11.44
C ALA A 156 1.35 16.06 -11.96
N ASP A 157 2.23 15.60 -11.08
CA ASP A 157 3.06 14.43 -11.34
C ASP A 157 2.17 13.23 -11.71
N PRO A 158 2.48 12.42 -12.73
CA PRO A 158 1.68 11.25 -13.08
C PRO A 158 1.48 10.27 -11.93
N THR A 159 2.45 10.14 -11.02
CA THR A 159 2.32 9.32 -9.80
C THR A 159 1.26 9.86 -8.82
N TYR A 160 0.92 11.15 -8.93
CA TYR A 160 -0.08 11.83 -8.11
C TYR A 160 -1.43 11.92 -8.82
N ALA A 161 -1.44 12.34 -10.07
CA ALA A 161 -2.66 12.54 -10.85
C ALA A 161 -3.46 11.25 -11.10
N THR A 162 -2.82 10.07 -11.03
CA THR A 162 -3.49 8.76 -11.04
C THR A 162 -4.63 8.67 -10.01
N ALA A 163 -4.66 9.58 -9.03
CA ALA A 163 -5.75 9.68 -8.05
C ALA A 163 -7.14 9.77 -8.71
N CYS A 164 -7.27 10.48 -9.85
CA CYS A 164 -8.51 10.56 -10.61
C CYS A 164 -8.96 9.20 -11.22
N VAL A 165 -8.08 8.20 -11.19
CA VAL A 165 -8.33 6.82 -11.62
C VAL A 165 -8.48 5.90 -10.41
N GLU A 166 -7.62 6.08 -9.38
CA GLU A 166 -7.58 5.24 -8.18
C GLU A 166 -8.82 5.37 -7.30
N PHE A 167 -9.34 6.58 -7.06
CA PHE A 167 -10.54 6.74 -6.22
C PHE A 167 -11.78 6.11 -6.85
N PRO A 168 -12.10 6.33 -8.14
CA PRO A 168 -13.17 5.60 -8.80
C PRO A 168 -13.00 4.09 -8.73
N TRP A 169 -11.77 3.59 -8.89
CA TRP A 169 -11.47 2.18 -8.77
C TRP A 169 -11.74 1.64 -7.37
N VAL A 170 -11.19 2.28 -6.32
CA VAL A 170 -11.37 1.84 -4.93
C VAL A 170 -12.85 1.85 -4.53
N VAL A 171 -13.59 2.91 -4.86
CA VAL A 171 -15.01 3.00 -4.50
C VAL A 171 -15.83 1.95 -5.26
N SER A 172 -15.61 1.77 -6.55
CA SER A 172 -16.28 0.73 -7.33
C SER A 172 -15.96 -0.67 -6.81
N ARG A 173 -14.70 -0.93 -6.45
CA ARG A 173 -14.25 -2.25 -6.01
C ARG A 173 -14.72 -2.61 -4.61
N TYR A 174 -14.59 -1.71 -3.64
CA TYR A 174 -14.87 -1.99 -2.24
C TYR A 174 -16.34 -1.80 -1.88
N TYR A 175 -17.04 -0.89 -2.55
CA TYR A 175 -18.42 -0.51 -2.22
C TYR A 175 -19.43 -0.88 -3.32
N ASP A 176 -19.01 -1.52 -4.42
CA ASP A 176 -19.87 -1.91 -5.56
C ASP A 176 -20.67 -0.71 -6.12
N ASP A 177 -20.06 0.48 -6.05
CA ASP A 177 -20.67 1.73 -6.52
C ASP A 177 -20.00 2.21 -7.80
N ASP A 178 -20.59 1.80 -8.93
CA ASP A 178 -20.09 2.15 -10.26
C ASP A 178 -20.53 3.55 -10.74
N ARG A 179 -21.39 4.26 -9.97
CA ARG A 179 -21.80 5.65 -10.32
C ARG A 179 -20.59 6.57 -10.36
N ILE A 180 -19.65 6.41 -9.43
CA ILE A 180 -18.42 7.20 -9.44
C ILE A 180 -17.60 6.98 -10.72
N VAL A 181 -17.58 5.76 -11.25
CA VAL A 181 -16.90 5.44 -12.53
C VAL A 181 -17.61 6.14 -13.69
N GLU A 182 -18.95 6.09 -13.72
CA GLU A 182 -19.74 6.77 -14.75
C GLU A 182 -19.51 8.29 -14.73
N GLU A 183 -19.50 8.89 -13.54
CA GLU A 183 -19.29 10.33 -13.33
C GLU A 183 -17.86 10.78 -13.64
N SER A 184 -16.86 9.95 -13.37
CA SER A 184 -15.43 10.28 -13.53
C SER A 184 -14.84 9.82 -14.87
N LEU A 185 -15.60 9.09 -15.70
CA LEU A 185 -15.06 8.52 -16.95
C LEU A 185 -14.45 9.57 -17.88
N GLU A 186 -15.09 10.72 -18.00
CA GLU A 186 -14.57 11.82 -18.82
C GLU A 186 -13.26 12.36 -18.25
N THR A 187 -13.18 12.57 -16.95
CA THR A 187 -11.96 13.03 -16.26
C THR A 187 -10.81 12.04 -16.45
N MET A 188 -11.06 10.76 -16.23
CA MET A 188 -10.07 9.71 -16.41
C MET A 188 -9.56 9.62 -17.84
N THR A 189 -10.48 9.67 -18.81
CA THR A 189 -10.11 9.59 -20.23
C THR A 189 -9.34 10.82 -20.70
N LYS A 190 -9.74 12.02 -20.28
CA LYS A 190 -9.01 13.27 -20.54
C LYS A 190 -7.60 13.24 -19.94
N TRP A 191 -7.45 12.69 -18.73
CA TRP A 191 -6.14 12.54 -18.11
C TRP A 191 -5.22 11.62 -18.91
N VAL A 192 -5.69 10.43 -19.29
CA VAL A 192 -4.90 9.49 -20.09
C VAL A 192 -4.58 10.06 -21.48
N ASP A 193 -5.53 10.75 -22.13
CA ASP A 193 -5.30 11.43 -23.41
C ASP A 193 -4.30 12.60 -23.25
N TYR A 194 -4.31 13.31 -22.11
CA TYR A 194 -3.30 14.33 -21.79
C TYR A 194 -1.90 13.71 -21.70
N LEU A 195 -1.73 12.58 -20.96
CA LEU A 195 -0.46 11.86 -20.92
C LEU A 195 0.01 11.46 -22.32
N GLY A 196 -0.89 10.98 -23.17
CA GLY A 196 -0.60 10.66 -24.56
C GLY A 196 -0.12 11.87 -25.39
N SER A 197 -0.57 13.08 -25.05
CA SER A 197 -0.11 14.31 -25.69
C SER A 197 1.31 14.75 -25.27
N GLN A 198 1.82 14.16 -24.19
CA GLN A 198 3.15 14.44 -23.62
C GLN A 198 4.20 13.38 -23.97
N GLU A 199 3.84 12.37 -24.78
CA GLU A 199 4.77 11.37 -25.27
C GLU A 199 5.90 12.00 -26.12
N ASP A 200 7.12 11.50 -25.93
CA ASP A 200 8.21 11.73 -26.87
C ASP A 200 8.08 10.82 -28.12
N GLU A 201 9.07 10.90 -29.03
CA GLU A 201 9.11 10.10 -30.28
C GLU A 201 9.11 8.59 -30.03
N ASP A 202 9.60 8.15 -28.86
CA ASP A 202 9.66 6.75 -28.44
C ASP A 202 8.39 6.27 -27.71
N GLY A 203 7.45 7.19 -27.41
CA GLY A 203 6.22 6.93 -26.66
C GLY A 203 6.41 6.97 -25.14
N ILE A 204 7.36 7.77 -24.66
CA ILE A 204 7.75 7.90 -23.25
C ILE A 204 7.26 9.23 -22.69
N VAL A 205 6.70 9.21 -21.50
CA VAL A 205 6.33 10.39 -20.72
C VAL A 205 7.44 10.70 -19.72
N SER A 206 8.09 11.87 -19.88
CA SER A 206 9.31 12.20 -19.12
C SER A 206 9.12 13.30 -18.08
N PHE A 207 7.95 13.96 -18.04
CA PHE A 207 7.71 14.96 -17.02
C PHE A 207 7.35 14.33 -15.68
N GLY A 208 7.77 14.94 -14.59
CA GLY A 208 7.49 14.55 -13.22
C GLY A 208 8.09 15.58 -12.27
N LEU A 209 7.65 15.56 -11.02
CA LEU A 209 8.13 16.43 -9.96
C LEU A 209 8.47 15.63 -8.70
N PHE A 210 7.65 14.62 -8.39
CA PHE A 210 7.74 13.83 -7.17
C PHE A 210 8.21 12.40 -7.44
N GLY A 211 7.66 11.72 -8.45
CA GLY A 211 8.04 10.35 -8.80
C GLY A 211 7.99 9.40 -7.60
N ASP A 212 9.04 8.61 -7.42
CA ASP A 212 9.22 7.74 -6.25
C ASP A 212 9.74 8.54 -5.04
N TRP A 213 8.88 9.40 -4.48
CA TRP A 213 9.16 10.39 -3.45
C TRP A 213 9.63 9.76 -2.15
N CYS A 214 10.56 10.44 -1.47
CA CYS A 214 11.07 10.07 -0.15
C CYS A 214 11.73 8.68 -0.03
N PRO A 215 12.62 8.27 -0.95
CA PRO A 215 13.46 7.12 -0.68
C PRO A 215 14.40 7.41 0.51
N PRO A 216 14.96 6.38 1.18
CA PRO A 216 15.81 6.58 2.35
C PRO A 216 16.93 7.61 2.12
N MET A 217 17.11 8.52 3.07
CA MET A 217 18.08 9.63 3.09
C MET A 217 17.81 10.75 2.07
N HIS A 218 16.79 10.67 1.24
CA HIS A 218 16.48 11.66 0.21
C HIS A 218 14.98 12.04 0.24
N ALA A 219 14.67 13.31 -0.05
CA ALA A 219 13.30 13.71 -0.32
C ALA A 219 12.97 13.43 -1.80
N ASN A 220 13.83 13.89 -2.71
CA ASN A 220 13.61 13.70 -4.14
C ASN A 220 13.93 12.26 -4.58
N PRO A 221 13.29 11.76 -5.64
CA PRO A 221 13.61 10.47 -6.22
C PRO A 221 15.00 10.53 -6.87
N VAL A 222 15.95 9.80 -6.29
CA VAL A 222 17.35 9.78 -6.77
C VAL A 222 17.69 8.52 -7.57
N ASP A 223 17.02 7.41 -7.25
CA ASP A 223 17.32 6.09 -7.82
C ASP A 223 16.40 5.72 -8.98
N THR A 224 15.18 6.29 -9.03
CA THR A 224 14.18 5.98 -10.06
C THR A 224 13.84 7.22 -10.87
N PRO A 225 14.28 7.33 -12.14
CA PRO A 225 13.95 8.45 -13.01
C PRO A 225 12.46 8.64 -13.24
N PHE A 226 12.00 9.89 -13.38
CA PHE A 226 10.59 10.24 -13.65
C PHE A 226 10.04 9.54 -14.89
N GLU A 227 10.84 9.41 -15.94
CA GLU A 227 10.43 8.73 -17.16
C GLU A 227 9.99 7.27 -16.93
N ILE A 228 10.53 6.60 -15.92
CA ILE A 228 10.09 5.25 -15.51
C ILE A 228 8.75 5.33 -14.82
N THR A 229 8.64 6.13 -13.75
CA THR A 229 7.41 6.22 -12.97
C THR A 229 6.26 6.81 -13.78
N SER A 230 6.51 7.89 -14.53
CA SER A 230 5.48 8.58 -15.30
C SER A 230 4.96 7.75 -16.48
N THR A 231 5.83 7.07 -17.22
CA THR A 231 5.40 6.18 -18.32
C THR A 231 4.68 4.95 -17.76
N TRP A 232 5.14 4.42 -16.62
CA TRP A 232 4.45 3.30 -15.99
C TRP A 232 3.04 3.69 -15.55
N TYR A 233 2.85 4.84 -14.89
CA TYR A 233 1.53 5.30 -14.49
C TYR A 233 0.64 5.62 -15.68
N TYR A 234 1.20 6.09 -16.80
CA TYR A 234 0.44 6.21 -18.03
C TYR A 234 -0.10 4.86 -18.52
N CYS A 235 0.72 3.81 -18.50
CA CYS A 235 0.29 2.45 -18.83
C CYS A 235 -0.77 1.94 -17.84
N HIS A 236 -0.52 2.12 -16.54
CA HIS A 236 -1.42 1.73 -15.45
C HIS A 236 -2.79 2.40 -15.59
N ASP A 237 -2.83 3.72 -15.73
CA ASP A 237 -4.07 4.48 -15.80
C ASP A 237 -4.88 4.11 -17.05
N ALA A 238 -4.23 3.94 -18.21
CA ALA A 238 -4.90 3.45 -19.42
C ALA A 238 -5.51 2.06 -19.21
N LEU A 239 -4.80 1.15 -18.54
CA LEU A 239 -5.32 -0.19 -18.22
C LEU A 239 -6.51 -0.13 -17.26
N MET A 240 -6.43 0.70 -16.23
CA MET A 240 -7.50 0.85 -15.24
C MET A 240 -8.75 1.50 -15.85
N VAL A 241 -8.60 2.54 -16.68
CA VAL A 241 -9.69 3.13 -17.45
C VAL A 241 -10.35 2.09 -18.35
N SER A 242 -9.56 1.26 -19.03
CA SER A 242 -10.09 0.15 -19.84
C SER A 242 -10.95 -0.81 -19.02
N ARG A 243 -10.46 -1.24 -17.84
CA ARG A 243 -11.19 -2.15 -16.93
C ARG A 243 -12.50 -1.52 -16.43
N MET A 244 -12.44 -0.28 -15.96
CA MET A 244 -13.61 0.43 -15.45
C MET A 244 -14.64 0.72 -16.54
N ALA A 245 -14.20 1.11 -17.74
CA ALA A 245 -15.09 1.29 -18.87
C ALA A 245 -15.78 -0.01 -19.30
N ALA A 246 -15.06 -1.14 -19.29
CA ALA A 246 -15.65 -2.46 -19.54
C ALA A 246 -16.72 -2.80 -18.51
N ARG A 247 -16.45 -2.53 -17.23
CA ARG A 247 -17.35 -2.80 -16.10
C ARG A 247 -18.69 -2.05 -16.24
N ILE A 248 -18.67 -0.80 -16.71
CA ILE A 248 -19.89 -0.01 -16.94
C ILE A 248 -20.44 -0.14 -18.38
N GLY A 249 -20.01 -1.15 -19.14
CA GLY A 249 -20.53 -1.46 -20.46
C GLY A 249 -20.08 -0.53 -21.60
N LYS A 250 -19.04 0.28 -21.41
CA LYS A 250 -18.49 1.18 -22.44
C LYS A 250 -17.40 0.48 -23.27
N ALA A 251 -17.80 -0.51 -24.06
CA ALA A 251 -16.89 -1.42 -24.76
C ALA A 251 -15.88 -0.73 -25.69
N ASP A 252 -16.31 0.33 -26.43
CA ASP A 252 -15.41 1.06 -27.35
C ASP A 252 -14.34 1.83 -26.57
N VAL A 253 -14.70 2.44 -25.42
CA VAL A 253 -13.76 3.12 -24.52
C VAL A 253 -12.80 2.12 -23.93
N ALA A 254 -13.30 0.99 -23.44
CA ALA A 254 -12.49 -0.10 -22.91
C ALA A 254 -11.45 -0.58 -23.92
N LYS A 255 -11.86 -0.81 -25.16
CA LYS A 255 -10.96 -1.23 -26.25
C LYS A 255 -9.90 -0.17 -26.54
N LYS A 256 -10.31 1.11 -26.71
CA LYS A 256 -9.37 2.22 -26.98
C LYS A 256 -8.24 2.25 -25.94
N TYR A 257 -8.59 2.26 -24.66
CA TYR A 257 -7.58 2.41 -23.59
C TYR A 257 -6.78 1.13 -23.33
N ARG A 258 -7.32 -0.05 -23.67
CA ARG A 258 -6.53 -1.28 -23.73
C ARG A 258 -5.41 -1.20 -24.79
N GLU A 259 -5.74 -0.67 -25.96
CA GLU A 259 -4.77 -0.50 -27.04
C GLU A 259 -3.70 0.54 -26.66
N VAL A 260 -4.08 1.61 -25.95
CA VAL A 260 -3.12 2.59 -25.39
C VAL A 260 -2.20 1.90 -24.38
N ALA A 261 -2.75 1.17 -23.40
CA ALA A 261 -1.95 0.47 -22.39
C ALA A 261 -0.93 -0.49 -23.03
N ASN A 262 -1.34 -1.27 -24.02
CA ASN A 262 -0.45 -2.19 -24.73
C ASN A 262 0.69 -1.44 -25.48
N LYS A 263 0.35 -0.35 -26.19
CA LYS A 263 1.33 0.51 -26.87
C LYS A 263 2.38 1.05 -25.88
N VAL A 264 1.93 1.56 -24.74
CA VAL A 264 2.81 2.14 -23.72
C VAL A 264 3.66 1.06 -23.06
N ALA A 265 3.11 -0.13 -22.77
CA ALA A 265 3.86 -1.26 -22.25
C ALA A 265 5.00 -1.69 -23.18
N ASP A 266 4.72 -1.73 -24.49
CA ASP A 266 5.74 -2.02 -25.50
C ASP A 266 6.83 -0.94 -25.55
N ALA A 267 6.45 0.35 -25.48
CA ALA A 267 7.39 1.47 -25.44
C ALA A 267 8.25 1.42 -24.17
N PHE A 268 7.64 1.18 -23.03
CA PHE A 268 8.31 1.02 -21.74
C PHE A 268 9.38 -0.07 -21.77
N ASN A 269 9.04 -1.25 -22.27
CA ASN A 269 9.99 -2.35 -22.37
C ASN A 269 11.12 -2.06 -23.37
N ARG A 270 10.81 -1.48 -24.53
CA ARG A 270 11.84 -1.10 -25.50
C ARG A 270 12.85 -0.13 -24.90
N ARG A 271 12.39 0.85 -24.12
CA ARG A 271 13.23 1.92 -23.57
C ARG A 271 14.01 1.46 -22.35
N PHE A 272 13.36 0.76 -21.41
CA PHE A 272 13.86 0.57 -20.05
C PHE A 272 14.35 -0.85 -19.75
N LEU A 273 13.79 -1.90 -20.38
CA LEU A 273 14.26 -3.27 -20.12
C LEU A 273 15.65 -3.47 -20.74
N LYS A 274 16.61 -3.79 -19.90
CA LYS A 274 17.99 -4.10 -20.29
C LYS A 274 18.25 -5.59 -20.06
N VAL A 275 18.56 -6.27 -21.14
CA VAL A 275 18.90 -7.69 -21.13
C VAL A 275 20.40 -7.79 -21.44
N ASP A 276 21.10 -8.61 -20.67
CA ASP A 276 22.51 -8.90 -20.88
C ASP A 276 23.44 -7.68 -20.85
N ARG A 277 23.37 -6.90 -19.79
CA ARG A 277 24.20 -5.68 -19.60
C ARG A 277 25.70 -5.93 -19.68
N TYR A 278 26.16 -7.12 -19.36
CA TYR A 278 27.59 -7.43 -19.30
C TYR A 278 28.22 -7.76 -20.65
N SER A 279 27.45 -8.25 -21.62
CA SER A 279 27.96 -8.45 -22.99
C SER A 279 28.15 -7.14 -23.78
N ALA A 280 27.49 -6.05 -23.30
CA ALA A 280 27.57 -4.72 -23.94
C ALA A 280 28.42 -3.72 -23.14
N SER A 281 29.06 -4.10 -22.04
CA SER A 281 29.82 -3.18 -21.20
C SER A 281 31.14 -2.80 -21.88
N LYS A 282 31.52 -1.52 -21.74
CA LYS A 282 32.79 -0.95 -22.20
C LYS A 282 34.02 -1.41 -21.40
N PHE A 283 33.87 -2.37 -20.50
CA PHE A 283 34.95 -2.91 -19.69
C PHE A 283 35.39 -4.24 -20.27
N SER A 284 36.69 -4.46 -20.35
CA SER A 284 37.22 -5.78 -20.63
C SER A 284 36.84 -6.75 -19.50
N ASP A 285 36.73 -8.05 -19.81
CA ASP A 285 36.46 -9.08 -18.81
C ASP A 285 37.44 -9.03 -17.64
N GLU A 286 38.65 -8.55 -17.83
CA GLU A 286 39.69 -8.36 -16.82
C GLU A 286 39.40 -7.17 -15.89
N GLU A 287 38.94 -6.02 -16.42
CA GLU A 287 38.59 -4.84 -15.60
C GLU A 287 37.32 -5.05 -14.80
N LEU A 288 36.38 -5.79 -15.38
CA LEU A 288 35.18 -6.19 -14.68
C LEU A 288 35.49 -7.20 -13.57
N ALA A 289 36.31 -8.19 -13.86
CA ALA A 289 36.78 -9.17 -12.91
C ALA A 289 37.55 -8.55 -11.74
N GLU A 290 38.34 -7.51 -11.94
CA GLU A 290 39.04 -6.81 -10.83
C GLU A 290 38.13 -5.98 -9.97
N LYS A 291 37.17 -5.25 -10.56
CA LYS A 291 36.14 -4.50 -9.79
C LYS A 291 35.22 -5.44 -8.99
N ILE A 292 34.85 -6.56 -9.57
CA ILE A 292 34.01 -7.57 -8.92
C ILE A 292 34.85 -8.39 -7.92
N LYS A 293 36.14 -8.60 -8.14
CA LYS A 293 37.03 -9.33 -7.23
C LYS A 293 37.07 -8.74 -5.82
N SER A 294 37.07 -7.43 -5.68
CA SER A 294 37.02 -6.79 -4.36
C SER A 294 35.71 -7.07 -3.61
N TRP A 295 34.63 -7.26 -4.34
CA TRP A 295 33.30 -7.59 -3.82
C TRP A 295 33.12 -9.10 -3.62
N LEU A 296 33.59 -9.91 -4.57
CA LEU A 296 33.51 -11.36 -4.51
C LEU A 296 34.37 -11.95 -3.38
N ASN A 297 35.46 -11.28 -2.99
CA ASN A 297 36.32 -11.74 -1.89
C ASN A 297 35.64 -11.72 -0.52
N VAL A 298 34.49 -11.02 -0.39
CA VAL A 298 33.67 -10.99 0.83
C VAL A 298 32.60 -12.09 0.82
N LEU A 299 32.34 -12.70 -0.35
CA LEU A 299 31.30 -13.74 -0.49
C LEU A 299 31.90 -15.15 -0.47
N PRO A 300 31.20 -16.14 0.11
CA PRO A 300 31.55 -17.55 -0.01
C PRO A 300 31.72 -17.96 -1.49
N GLU A 301 32.65 -18.87 -1.75
CA GLU A 301 33.09 -19.23 -3.10
C GLU A 301 31.99 -19.88 -3.94
N ASP A 302 31.08 -20.58 -3.29
CA ASP A 302 29.89 -21.22 -3.87
C ASP A 302 28.80 -20.23 -4.31
N GLN A 303 28.77 -19.02 -3.72
CA GLN A 303 27.80 -17.98 -4.06
C GLN A 303 28.27 -17.05 -5.20
N ARG A 304 29.58 -17.04 -5.51
CA ARG A 304 30.18 -16.15 -6.52
C ARG A 304 29.63 -16.33 -7.95
N PRO A 305 29.42 -17.57 -8.46
CA PRO A 305 28.85 -17.75 -9.79
C PRO A 305 27.40 -17.29 -9.92
N ALA A 306 26.62 -17.41 -8.85
CA ALA A 306 25.23 -16.97 -8.82
C ALA A 306 25.13 -15.45 -8.87
N VAL A 307 26.01 -14.73 -8.17
CA VAL A 307 26.05 -13.27 -8.16
C VAL A 307 26.43 -12.72 -9.54
N MET A 308 27.40 -13.32 -10.24
CA MET A 308 27.81 -12.88 -11.57
C MET A 308 26.73 -13.06 -12.65
N LYS A 309 25.85 -14.04 -12.51
CA LYS A 309 24.77 -14.31 -13.48
C LYS A 309 23.54 -13.44 -13.28
N ARG A 310 23.34 -12.89 -12.09
CA ARG A 310 22.08 -12.26 -11.64
C ARG A 310 21.88 -10.80 -12.06
N TYR A 311 22.92 -10.08 -12.47
CA TYR A 311 22.80 -8.68 -12.91
C TYR A 311 22.52 -8.51 -14.40
N ALA A 312 22.13 -9.57 -15.10
CA ALA A 312 22.03 -9.58 -16.55
C ALA A 312 20.75 -8.93 -17.10
N THR A 313 19.66 -8.99 -16.35
CA THR A 313 18.35 -8.50 -16.84
C THR A 313 17.67 -7.64 -15.77
N LEU A 314 17.42 -6.36 -16.09
CA LEU A 314 16.85 -5.38 -15.18
C LEU A 314 16.21 -4.22 -15.95
N TYR A 315 15.43 -3.41 -15.23
CA TYR A 315 14.99 -2.11 -15.74
C TYR A 315 15.99 -1.00 -15.41
N SER A 316 16.13 -0.02 -16.32
CA SER A 316 17.34 0.82 -16.53
C SER A 316 17.81 1.57 -15.33
N SER A 317 17.42 1.86 -14.25
CA SER A 317 18.14 2.37 -13.08
C SER A 317 18.59 1.28 -12.13
N SER A 318 18.01 0.08 -12.28
CA SER A 318 18.18 -1.05 -11.35
C SER A 318 17.68 -0.77 -9.93
N SER A 319 16.92 0.31 -9.71
CA SER A 319 16.30 0.56 -8.42
C SER A 319 15.23 -0.51 -8.13
N GLN A 320 14.93 -0.71 -6.86
CA GLN A 320 13.84 -1.62 -6.47
C GLN A 320 12.54 -1.23 -7.18
N THR A 321 12.18 0.04 -7.17
CA THR A 321 10.96 0.56 -7.81
C THR A 321 10.95 0.31 -9.33
N ALA A 322 12.05 0.55 -10.02
CA ALA A 322 12.12 0.33 -11.46
C ALA A 322 11.88 -1.14 -11.86
N ASN A 323 12.28 -2.09 -11.03
CA ASN A 323 12.05 -3.51 -11.26
C ASN A 323 10.66 -3.98 -10.74
N LEU A 324 10.16 -3.39 -9.65
CA LEU A 324 8.85 -3.73 -9.07
C LEU A 324 7.69 -3.38 -10.00
N LEU A 325 7.66 -2.15 -10.51
CA LEU A 325 6.53 -1.62 -11.24
C LEU A 325 6.10 -2.48 -12.43
N PRO A 326 7.00 -2.86 -13.37
CA PRO A 326 6.63 -3.69 -14.49
C PRO A 326 6.26 -5.13 -14.11
N LEU A 327 6.81 -5.67 -13.01
CA LEU A 327 6.42 -6.98 -12.47
C LEU A 327 5.00 -6.95 -11.88
N TRP A 328 4.63 -5.87 -11.20
CA TRP A 328 3.30 -5.72 -10.63
C TRP A 328 2.22 -5.65 -11.72
N LEU A 329 2.45 -4.86 -12.78
CA LEU A 329 1.49 -4.61 -13.86
C LEU A 329 1.48 -5.73 -14.93
N ASP A 330 2.31 -6.78 -14.79
CA ASP A 330 2.47 -7.88 -15.75
C ASP A 330 2.91 -7.42 -17.16
N ILE A 331 3.63 -6.30 -17.26
CA ILE A 331 4.16 -5.83 -18.55
C ILE A 331 5.58 -6.33 -18.82
N THR A 332 6.27 -6.93 -17.85
CA THR A 332 7.56 -7.58 -18.08
C THR A 332 7.36 -8.78 -19.01
N PRO A 333 8.11 -8.88 -20.13
CA PRO A 333 8.00 -10.04 -21.00
C PRO A 333 8.28 -11.34 -20.23
N GLU A 334 7.44 -12.36 -20.42
CA GLU A 334 7.42 -13.61 -19.64
C GLU A 334 8.83 -14.24 -19.50
N LYS A 335 9.59 -14.29 -20.59
CA LYS A 335 10.97 -14.81 -20.61
C LYS A 335 11.96 -14.05 -19.71
N ASN A 336 11.63 -12.82 -19.32
CA ASN A 336 12.50 -11.95 -18.52
C ASN A 336 12.02 -11.81 -17.06
N VAL A 337 10.80 -12.24 -16.72
CA VAL A 337 10.20 -12.10 -15.39
C VAL A 337 11.12 -12.67 -14.31
N LYS A 338 11.60 -13.90 -14.51
CA LYS A 338 12.47 -14.57 -13.55
C LYS A 338 13.76 -13.77 -13.27
N ASP A 339 14.41 -13.28 -14.31
CA ASP A 339 15.69 -12.58 -14.19
C ASP A 339 15.52 -11.20 -13.52
N VAL A 340 14.46 -10.46 -13.88
CA VAL A 340 14.13 -9.17 -13.25
C VAL A 340 13.81 -9.38 -11.77
N LEU A 341 13.03 -10.41 -11.44
CA LEU A 341 12.67 -10.76 -10.07
C LEU A 341 13.91 -11.16 -9.25
N GLU A 342 14.78 -12.00 -9.81
CA GLU A 342 16.06 -12.37 -9.15
C GLU A 342 16.93 -11.15 -8.89
N THR A 343 16.97 -10.17 -9.81
CA THR A 343 17.69 -8.90 -9.63
C THR A 343 17.10 -8.09 -8.46
N LEU A 344 15.78 -7.99 -8.38
CA LEU A 344 15.09 -7.32 -7.27
C LEU A 344 15.38 -8.00 -5.93
N VAL A 345 15.20 -9.31 -5.85
CA VAL A 345 15.41 -10.09 -4.63
C VAL A 345 16.85 -10.00 -4.16
N GLN A 346 17.81 -10.07 -5.07
CA GLN A 346 19.22 -9.90 -4.74
C GLN A 346 19.53 -8.49 -4.19
N ASP A 347 18.92 -7.45 -4.75
CA ASP A 347 19.10 -6.10 -4.19
C ASP A 347 18.56 -6.04 -2.77
N LEU A 348 17.35 -6.55 -2.52
CA LEU A 348 16.73 -6.58 -1.20
C LEU A 348 17.56 -7.38 -0.18
N GLU A 349 17.97 -8.61 -0.53
CA GLU A 349 18.61 -9.53 0.41
C GLU A 349 20.09 -9.20 0.64
N VAL A 350 20.82 -8.91 -0.44
CA VAL A 350 22.28 -8.80 -0.41
C VAL A 350 22.73 -7.35 -0.39
N THR A 351 22.31 -6.54 -1.38
CA THR A 351 22.80 -5.16 -1.53
C THR A 351 22.32 -4.27 -0.40
N ARG A 352 21.04 -4.43 -0.04
CA ARG A 352 20.37 -3.63 0.99
C ARG A 352 20.20 -4.37 2.33
N ALA A 353 20.74 -5.61 2.46
CA ALA A 353 20.71 -6.39 3.69
C ALA A 353 19.30 -6.44 4.33
N TRP A 354 18.30 -6.82 3.54
CA TRP A 354 16.87 -6.90 3.90
C TRP A 354 16.25 -5.55 4.28
N HIS A 355 16.58 -4.48 3.52
CA HIS A 355 15.96 -3.18 3.70
C HIS A 355 15.29 -2.71 2.42
N ILE A 356 14.18 -2.02 2.61
CA ILE A 356 13.47 -1.30 1.55
C ILE A 356 14.29 -0.06 1.19
N ASN A 357 14.52 0.14 -0.11
CA ASN A 357 15.19 1.33 -0.66
C ASN A 357 14.34 1.95 -1.76
N THR A 358 13.06 2.11 -1.50
CA THR A 358 12.11 2.78 -2.38
C THR A 358 11.61 4.06 -1.75
N GLY A 359 11.09 4.94 -2.57
CA GLY A 359 10.13 5.93 -2.14
C GLY A 359 8.74 5.32 -2.00
N VAL A 360 7.74 6.20 -1.93
CA VAL A 360 6.35 5.81 -1.66
C VAL A 360 5.71 4.98 -2.77
N VAL A 361 6.13 5.21 -4.03
CA VAL A 361 5.61 4.45 -5.18
C VAL A 361 6.05 3.00 -5.10
N GLY A 362 7.35 2.75 -4.94
CA GLY A 362 7.84 1.38 -4.83
C GLY A 362 7.32 0.68 -3.58
N LEU A 363 7.17 1.39 -2.46
CA LEU A 363 6.61 0.84 -1.23
C LEU A 363 5.18 0.32 -1.43
N LYS A 364 4.33 1.05 -2.18
CA LYS A 364 2.93 0.66 -2.45
C LYS A 364 2.82 -0.74 -3.07
N PHE A 365 3.74 -1.09 -3.95
CA PHE A 365 3.67 -2.33 -4.74
C PHE A 365 4.63 -3.43 -4.25
N MET A 366 5.54 -3.13 -3.31
CA MET A 366 6.59 -4.04 -2.85
C MET A 366 6.03 -5.38 -2.37
N PHE A 367 5.11 -5.34 -1.43
CA PHE A 367 4.60 -6.54 -0.80
C PHE A 367 3.75 -7.38 -1.75
N ASP A 368 2.93 -6.75 -2.59
CA ASP A 368 2.13 -7.43 -3.61
C ASP A 368 3.01 -8.23 -4.58
N VAL A 369 4.12 -7.62 -5.06
CA VAL A 369 5.06 -8.30 -5.96
C VAL A 369 5.74 -9.47 -5.27
N LEU A 370 6.23 -9.30 -4.06
CA LEU A 370 6.89 -10.38 -3.33
C LEU A 370 5.95 -11.57 -3.10
N ILE A 371 4.72 -11.31 -2.69
CA ILE A 371 3.70 -12.34 -2.49
C ILE A 371 3.31 -13.02 -3.80
N LYS A 372 3.09 -12.25 -4.86
CA LYS A 372 2.75 -12.76 -6.20
C LYS A 372 3.75 -13.80 -6.71
N TYR A 373 5.02 -13.62 -6.38
CA TYR A 373 6.09 -14.49 -6.84
C TYR A 373 6.65 -15.43 -5.77
N GLY A 374 5.96 -15.60 -4.63
CA GLY A 374 6.27 -16.62 -3.62
C GLY A 374 7.41 -16.27 -2.67
N TYR A 375 7.69 -14.97 -2.46
CA TYR A 375 8.70 -14.48 -1.51
C TYR A 375 8.08 -13.99 -0.20
N GLU A 376 7.18 -14.79 0.37
CA GLU A 376 6.41 -14.43 1.58
C GLU A 376 7.31 -14.18 2.79
N ASP A 377 8.35 -15.00 2.98
CA ASP A 377 9.29 -14.86 4.09
C ASP A 377 10.16 -13.60 3.96
N LEU A 378 10.53 -13.24 2.72
CA LEU A 378 11.22 -11.97 2.48
C LEU A 378 10.32 -10.77 2.80
N ALA A 379 9.06 -10.81 2.37
CA ALA A 379 8.07 -9.76 2.69
C ALA A 379 7.91 -9.61 4.22
N TYR A 380 7.76 -10.71 4.95
CA TYR A 380 7.66 -10.70 6.42
C TYR A 380 8.92 -10.14 7.07
N ARG A 381 10.11 -10.52 6.57
CA ARG A 381 11.39 -10.02 7.08
C ARG A 381 11.58 -8.53 6.86
N LEU A 382 11.14 -7.99 5.71
CA LEU A 382 11.19 -6.55 5.42
C LEU A 382 10.32 -5.75 6.39
N ILE A 383 9.09 -6.22 6.66
CA ILE A 383 8.17 -5.51 7.53
C ILE A 383 8.57 -5.58 9.01
N THR A 384 9.24 -6.65 9.42
CA THR A 384 9.71 -6.85 10.80
C THR A 384 11.13 -6.34 11.03
N GLN A 385 11.74 -5.69 10.05
CA GLN A 385 13.07 -5.07 10.19
C GLN A 385 13.05 -3.94 11.23
N THR A 386 14.10 -3.88 12.08
CA THR A 386 14.23 -2.87 13.16
C THR A 386 15.43 -1.94 12.99
N SER A 387 16.34 -2.23 12.04
CA SER A 387 17.42 -1.32 11.67
C SER A 387 16.99 -0.35 10.57
N PHE A 388 17.68 0.79 10.45
CA PHE A 388 17.41 1.81 9.45
C PHE A 388 17.74 1.34 8.01
N PRO A 389 16.90 1.63 7.01
CA PRO A 389 15.56 2.23 7.07
C PRO A 389 14.47 1.17 7.28
N SER A 390 13.54 1.40 8.22
CA SER A 390 12.40 0.51 8.45
C SER A 390 11.35 1.18 9.35
N PHE A 391 10.12 0.67 9.32
CA PHE A 391 9.08 1.04 10.29
C PHE A 391 9.49 0.70 11.73
N GLY A 392 10.16 -0.44 11.92
CA GLY A 392 10.66 -0.84 13.23
C GLY A 392 11.69 0.14 13.80
N TYR A 393 12.57 0.68 12.96
CA TYR A 393 13.49 1.74 13.39
C TYR A 393 12.73 2.98 13.87
N GLN A 394 11.75 3.46 13.10
CA GLN A 394 10.94 4.61 13.49
C GLN A 394 10.21 4.40 14.82
N ILE A 395 9.68 3.20 15.04
CA ILE A 395 8.90 2.87 16.24
C ILE A 395 9.79 2.60 17.45
N GLU A 396 10.76 1.71 17.32
CA GLU A 396 11.55 1.23 18.47
C GLU A 396 12.69 2.16 18.86
N LYS A 397 13.30 2.86 17.90
CA LYS A 397 14.43 3.75 18.17
C LYS A 397 13.99 5.19 18.36
N GLU A 398 13.05 5.66 17.51
CA GLU A 398 12.64 7.06 17.49
C GLU A 398 11.28 7.28 18.18
N GLY A 399 10.59 6.22 18.58
CA GLY A 399 9.32 6.30 19.32
C GLY A 399 8.16 6.84 18.50
N ALA A 400 8.10 6.54 17.20
CA ALA A 400 7.01 6.94 16.32
C ALA A 400 5.66 6.37 16.78
N THR A 401 4.63 7.23 16.79
CA THR A 401 3.24 6.89 17.09
C THR A 401 2.29 7.15 15.92
N THR A 402 2.85 7.56 14.80
CA THR A 402 2.22 7.83 13.50
C THR A 402 3.19 7.42 12.41
N LEU A 403 2.72 7.26 11.17
CA LEU A 403 3.61 7.09 10.02
C LEU A 403 4.22 8.43 9.62
N TRP A 404 5.45 8.38 9.18
CA TRP A 404 6.23 9.55 8.82
C TRP A 404 6.37 9.71 7.30
N GLU A 405 6.62 10.95 6.87
CA GLU A 405 6.91 11.28 5.48
C GLU A 405 8.25 10.69 5.01
N ARG A 406 9.23 10.63 5.90
CA ARG A 406 10.58 10.12 5.60
C ARG A 406 10.99 8.99 6.53
N TRP A 407 11.90 8.17 6.07
CA TRP A 407 12.45 7.07 6.86
C TRP A 407 13.31 7.53 8.04
N GLU A 408 14.04 8.64 7.88
CA GLU A 408 14.94 9.17 8.90
C GLU A 408 14.27 10.17 9.84
N PHE A 409 14.70 10.16 11.10
CA PHE A 409 14.40 11.22 12.06
C PHE A 409 15.35 12.39 11.85
N LEU A 410 14.83 13.52 11.38
CA LEU A 410 15.60 14.74 11.20
C LEU A 410 15.44 15.65 12.43
N ASN A 411 16.44 15.65 13.29
CA ASN A 411 16.46 16.45 14.52
C ASN A 411 17.33 17.71 14.36
N ASN A 412 17.13 18.45 13.28
CA ASN A 412 17.82 19.72 13.06
C ASN A 412 16.81 20.82 12.68
N ASP A 413 17.25 22.09 12.74
CA ASP A 413 16.44 23.28 12.43
C ASP A 413 15.90 23.29 10.99
N LYS A 414 16.20 22.26 10.20
CA LYS A 414 15.76 22.08 8.81
C LYS A 414 14.83 20.89 8.62
N CYS A 415 14.24 20.36 9.69
CA CYS A 415 13.26 19.28 9.58
C CYS A 415 11.97 19.82 8.99
N PHE A 416 11.83 19.75 7.67
CA PHE A 416 10.61 20.15 6.96
C PHE A 416 9.60 19.03 6.78
N ASN A 417 9.97 17.80 7.14
CA ASN A 417 9.17 16.60 6.88
C ASN A 417 8.17 16.33 7.99
N SER A 418 7.02 15.82 7.60
CA SER A 418 5.93 15.51 8.52
C SER A 418 6.18 14.20 9.28
N HIS A 419 5.86 14.21 10.58
CA HIS A 419 5.78 13.00 11.39
C HIS A 419 4.34 12.46 11.50
N SER A 420 3.42 12.91 10.63
CA SER A 420 2.09 12.32 10.45
C SER A 420 1.72 12.47 8.96
N HIS A 421 1.96 11.42 8.17
CA HIS A 421 1.84 11.46 6.72
C HIS A 421 1.31 10.12 6.19
N PRO A 422 0.16 10.07 5.50
CA PRO A 422 -0.56 8.83 5.26
C PRO A 422 0.01 7.96 4.13
N PHE A 423 0.83 8.48 3.23
CA PHE A 423 1.18 7.81 1.98
C PHE A 423 1.91 6.45 2.17
N ALA A 424 2.70 6.28 3.24
CA ALA A 424 3.32 4.99 3.56
C ALA A 424 2.31 3.95 4.10
N GLY A 425 1.06 4.33 4.26
CA GLY A 425 -0.02 3.49 4.79
C GLY A 425 -0.43 2.33 3.91
N SER A 426 0.00 2.29 2.64
CA SER A 426 -0.21 1.13 1.76
C SER A 426 0.22 -0.20 2.37
N VAL A 427 1.19 -0.19 3.28
CA VAL A 427 1.65 -1.39 4.01
C VAL A 427 0.53 -2.06 4.81
N ASP A 428 -0.48 -1.33 5.26
CA ASP A 428 -1.58 -1.87 6.06
C ASP A 428 -2.47 -2.85 5.27
N VAL A 429 -2.53 -2.72 3.95
CA VAL A 429 -3.20 -3.69 3.05
C VAL A 429 -2.60 -5.08 3.19
N TYR A 430 -1.27 -5.17 3.33
CA TYR A 430 -0.57 -6.43 3.54
C TYR A 430 -1.05 -7.16 4.79
N PHE A 431 -1.39 -6.42 5.85
CA PHE A 431 -1.85 -7.02 7.11
C PHE A 431 -3.22 -7.68 6.96
N TYR A 432 -4.16 -7.00 6.30
CA TYR A 432 -5.50 -7.54 6.04
C TYR A 432 -5.47 -8.65 4.98
N LYS A 433 -4.95 -8.31 3.81
CA LYS A 433 -5.05 -9.14 2.60
C LYS A 433 -4.16 -10.37 2.66
N ILE A 434 -2.99 -10.23 3.25
CA ILE A 434 -1.95 -11.27 3.22
C ILE A 434 -1.84 -12.00 4.56
N LEU A 435 -1.52 -11.31 5.66
CA LEU A 435 -1.32 -11.97 6.94
C LEU A 435 -2.60 -12.60 7.47
N ALA A 436 -3.69 -11.86 7.49
CA ALA A 436 -4.99 -12.39 7.89
C ALA A 436 -5.73 -13.10 6.74
N GLY A 437 -5.37 -12.82 5.48
CA GLY A 437 -5.95 -13.45 4.31
C GLY A 437 -7.35 -12.98 3.93
N LEU A 438 -7.71 -11.73 4.28
CA LEU A 438 -9.02 -11.16 3.99
C LEU A 438 -8.93 -10.27 2.73
N GLY A 439 -9.30 -10.80 1.57
CA GLY A 439 -9.22 -10.12 0.28
C GLY A 439 -10.54 -10.11 -0.49
N LEU A 440 -10.56 -9.30 -1.57
CA LEU A 440 -11.63 -9.30 -2.57
C LEU A 440 -11.23 -10.20 -3.75
N ASP A 441 -12.23 -10.82 -4.37
CA ASP A 441 -12.06 -11.42 -5.69
C ASP A 441 -11.70 -10.35 -6.74
N GLU A 442 -10.83 -10.67 -7.69
CA GLU A 442 -10.34 -9.69 -8.67
C GLU A 442 -11.43 -9.19 -9.63
N GLU A 443 -12.41 -10.01 -9.95
CA GLU A 443 -13.46 -9.73 -10.92
C GLU A 443 -14.78 -9.25 -10.26
N VAL A 444 -15.01 -9.61 -8.99
CA VAL A 444 -16.29 -9.39 -8.30
C VAL A 444 -16.12 -8.36 -7.19
N SER A 445 -16.86 -7.24 -7.29
CA SER A 445 -16.78 -6.11 -6.34
C SER A 445 -17.66 -6.26 -5.10
N GLY A 446 -17.43 -5.37 -4.12
CA GLY A 446 -18.29 -5.16 -2.96
C GLY A 446 -18.38 -6.38 -2.06
N PHE A 447 -17.32 -7.16 -1.95
CA PHE A 447 -17.28 -8.38 -1.13
C PHE A 447 -18.39 -9.40 -1.43
N LYS A 448 -18.92 -9.39 -2.66
CA LYS A 448 -19.91 -10.38 -3.08
C LYS A 448 -19.29 -11.78 -3.21
N LYS A 449 -18.03 -11.83 -3.66
CA LYS A 449 -17.16 -12.99 -3.58
C LYS A 449 -15.89 -12.58 -2.82
N ILE A 450 -15.60 -13.29 -1.74
CA ILE A 450 -14.51 -13.00 -0.81
C ILE A 450 -13.39 -14.00 -1.06
N ILE A 451 -12.15 -13.57 -0.96
CA ILE A 451 -10.98 -14.44 -0.94
C ILE A 451 -10.45 -14.52 0.49
N LEU A 452 -10.48 -15.72 1.07
CA LEU A 452 -9.96 -16.02 2.39
C LEU A 452 -8.70 -16.87 2.25
N LYS A 453 -7.53 -16.19 2.12
CA LYS A 453 -6.24 -16.82 1.81
C LYS A 453 -5.12 -16.30 2.71
N PRO A 454 -5.05 -16.76 3.97
CA PRO A 454 -3.98 -16.32 4.86
C PRO A 454 -2.63 -16.89 4.45
N ILE A 455 -1.60 -16.05 4.53
CA ILE A 455 -0.21 -16.45 4.34
C ILE A 455 0.48 -16.41 5.71
N MET A 456 0.80 -17.59 6.22
CA MET A 456 1.41 -17.78 7.53
C MET A 456 2.94 -17.65 7.43
N SER A 457 3.44 -16.41 7.37
CA SER A 457 4.86 -16.12 7.21
C SER A 457 5.63 -16.19 8.53
N GLY A 458 6.89 -16.58 8.46
CA GLY A 458 7.81 -16.58 9.59
C GLY A 458 7.30 -17.37 10.79
N ASP A 459 7.55 -16.83 11.97
CA ASP A 459 7.18 -17.41 13.28
C ASP A 459 5.82 -16.91 13.81
N LEU A 460 5.03 -16.23 12.98
CA LEU A 460 3.77 -15.62 13.40
C LEU A 460 2.79 -16.69 13.93
N PRO A 461 2.38 -16.61 15.20
CA PRO A 461 1.51 -17.62 15.81
C PRO A 461 0.04 -17.41 15.49
N TYR A 462 -0.39 -16.19 15.19
CA TYR A 462 -1.76 -15.87 14.78
C TYR A 462 -1.83 -14.55 14.00
N ALA A 463 -2.88 -14.42 13.18
CA ALA A 463 -3.37 -13.15 12.67
C ALA A 463 -4.89 -13.17 12.55
N SER A 464 -5.50 -12.01 12.80
CA SER A 464 -6.95 -11.84 12.77
C SER A 464 -7.29 -10.48 12.15
N ALA A 465 -8.22 -10.50 11.21
CA ALA A 465 -8.83 -9.30 10.65
C ALA A 465 -10.34 -9.43 10.58
N SER A 466 -11.01 -8.29 10.70
CA SER A 466 -12.43 -8.19 10.35
C SER A 466 -12.71 -6.87 9.66
N VAL A 467 -13.69 -6.88 8.75
CA VAL A 467 -14.18 -5.68 8.04
C VAL A 467 -15.71 -5.73 8.00
N ASN A 468 -16.35 -4.64 8.42
CA ASN A 468 -17.78 -4.44 8.22
C ASN A 468 -17.98 -3.89 6.81
N THR A 469 -18.29 -4.78 5.88
CA THR A 469 -18.49 -4.44 4.47
C THR A 469 -19.93 -3.96 4.22
N ILE A 470 -20.20 -3.47 3.02
CA ILE A 470 -21.57 -3.14 2.57
C ILE A 470 -22.54 -4.34 2.62
N ARG A 471 -22.04 -5.57 2.74
CA ARG A 471 -22.83 -6.81 2.80
C ARG A 471 -22.90 -7.40 4.20
N GLY A 472 -22.16 -6.86 5.14
CA GLY A 472 -22.04 -7.34 6.50
C GLY A 472 -20.61 -7.62 6.90
N LYS A 473 -20.43 -8.18 8.08
CA LYS A 473 -19.13 -8.45 8.66
C LYS A 473 -18.46 -9.65 8.00
N VAL A 474 -17.21 -9.45 7.61
CA VAL A 474 -16.28 -10.52 7.19
C VAL A 474 -15.22 -10.69 8.27
N VAL A 475 -14.91 -11.93 8.62
CA VAL A 475 -13.82 -12.26 9.56
C VAL A 475 -12.91 -13.29 8.93
N SER A 476 -11.61 -13.11 9.13
CA SER A 476 -10.57 -14.09 8.84
C SER A 476 -9.59 -14.08 10.01
N ALA A 477 -9.53 -15.18 10.78
CA ALA A 477 -8.72 -15.27 11.99
C ALA A 477 -8.14 -16.68 12.12
N TRP A 478 -6.84 -16.78 12.19
CA TRP A 478 -6.15 -18.05 12.36
C TRP A 478 -5.15 -17.99 13.52
N GLU A 479 -4.96 -19.14 14.16
CA GLU A 479 -3.92 -19.37 15.17
C GLU A 479 -3.29 -20.74 14.94
N ARG A 480 -1.98 -20.85 15.13
CA ARG A 480 -1.24 -22.10 14.93
C ARG A 480 -0.23 -22.37 16.04
N ASN A 481 -0.01 -23.65 16.26
CA ASN A 481 1.11 -24.18 17.03
C ASN A 481 1.65 -25.44 16.34
N ASP A 482 2.52 -26.18 17.00
CA ASP A 482 3.14 -27.40 16.44
C ASP A 482 2.15 -28.57 16.29
N GLU A 483 1.01 -28.55 16.97
CA GLU A 483 0.03 -29.64 17.01
C GLU A 483 -1.20 -29.40 16.12
N GLU A 484 -1.65 -28.13 16.01
CA GLU A 484 -2.86 -27.79 15.28
C GLU A 484 -2.84 -26.37 14.72
N LEU A 485 -3.61 -26.15 13.67
CA LEU A 485 -4.02 -24.84 13.16
C LEU A 485 -5.53 -24.73 13.34
N ARG A 486 -5.98 -23.62 13.91
CA ARG A 486 -7.40 -23.22 13.93
C ARG A 486 -7.61 -22.05 13.00
N TYR A 487 -8.66 -22.13 12.22
CA TYR A 487 -9.03 -21.07 11.29
C TYR A 487 -10.51 -20.75 11.39
N LYS A 488 -10.82 -19.56 11.87
CA LYS A 488 -12.18 -19.06 12.02
C LYS A 488 -12.50 -18.05 10.93
N VAL A 489 -13.62 -18.21 10.26
CA VAL A 489 -14.09 -17.30 9.21
C VAL A 489 -15.58 -16.99 9.38
N GLU A 490 -15.97 -15.78 9.00
CA GLU A 490 -17.36 -15.34 8.93
C GLU A 490 -17.61 -14.73 7.55
N VAL A 491 -18.64 -15.23 6.86
CA VAL A 491 -19.06 -14.82 5.51
C VAL A 491 -20.49 -14.29 5.62
N PRO A 492 -20.73 -13.02 5.27
CA PRO A 492 -22.05 -12.40 5.42
C PRO A 492 -23.10 -12.97 4.46
N GLY A 493 -24.38 -12.71 4.74
CA GLY A 493 -25.51 -13.17 3.92
C GLY A 493 -25.42 -12.70 2.45
N ASN A 494 -25.86 -13.56 1.54
CA ASN A 494 -25.84 -13.32 0.07
C ASN A 494 -24.43 -13.12 -0.52
N THR A 495 -23.41 -13.67 0.12
CA THR A 495 -22.02 -13.70 -0.36
C THR A 495 -21.47 -15.11 -0.35
N THR A 496 -20.40 -15.33 -1.08
CA THR A 496 -19.62 -16.57 -1.05
C THR A 496 -18.16 -16.25 -0.80
N ALA A 497 -17.41 -17.24 -0.33
CA ALA A 497 -15.96 -17.08 -0.23
C ALA A 497 -15.22 -18.26 -0.88
N GLU A 498 -14.11 -17.96 -1.53
CA GLU A 498 -13.11 -18.95 -1.86
C GLU A 498 -12.12 -19.04 -0.71
N LEU A 499 -12.17 -20.16 0.01
CA LEU A 499 -11.46 -20.38 1.26
C LEU A 499 -10.26 -21.28 1.02
N TYR A 500 -9.09 -20.75 1.31
CA TYR A 500 -7.81 -21.46 1.28
C TYR A 500 -7.44 -21.87 2.70
N ILE A 501 -7.63 -23.15 3.02
CA ILE A 501 -7.26 -23.70 4.33
C ILE A 501 -5.79 -24.11 4.29
N PRO A 502 -4.90 -23.48 5.08
CA PRO A 502 -3.46 -23.77 5.02
C PRO A 502 -3.13 -25.15 5.57
N LYS A 503 -2.12 -25.81 4.99
CA LYS A 503 -1.61 -27.09 5.43
C LYS A 503 -0.59 -27.03 6.57
N ASN A 504 -0.20 -25.82 7.01
CA ASN A 504 0.75 -25.56 8.10
C ASN A 504 2.09 -26.34 7.97
N ALA A 505 2.59 -26.49 6.73
CA ALA A 505 3.80 -27.25 6.39
C ALA A 505 3.79 -28.75 6.78
N TRP A 506 2.62 -29.33 7.04
CA TRP A 506 2.48 -30.77 7.25
C TRP A 506 2.21 -31.50 5.93
N ASP A 507 2.83 -32.68 5.76
CA ASP A 507 2.71 -33.48 4.52
C ASP A 507 1.30 -34.02 4.32
N LYS A 508 0.68 -34.55 5.38
CA LYS A 508 -0.70 -35.04 5.38
C LYS A 508 -1.47 -34.43 6.53
N ILE A 509 -2.66 -33.92 6.24
CA ILE A 509 -3.50 -33.24 7.19
C ILE A 509 -4.92 -33.80 7.22
N GLU A 510 -5.56 -33.71 8.37
CA GLU A 510 -7.01 -33.81 8.50
C GLU A 510 -7.58 -32.42 8.75
N ILE A 511 -8.74 -32.12 8.15
CA ILE A 511 -9.46 -30.87 8.38
C ILE A 511 -10.86 -31.22 8.89
N THR A 512 -11.24 -30.60 9.99
CA THR A 512 -12.62 -30.65 10.51
C THR A 512 -13.23 -29.25 10.53
N GLU A 513 -14.51 -29.15 10.23
CA GLU A 513 -15.35 -27.98 10.49
C GLU A 513 -16.26 -28.35 11.66
N GLY A 514 -16.09 -27.64 12.81
CA GLY A 514 -16.68 -28.07 14.06
C GLY A 514 -16.31 -29.51 14.41
N THR A 515 -17.30 -30.43 14.39
CA THR A 515 -17.09 -31.87 14.64
C THR A 515 -17.10 -32.72 13.38
N LYS A 516 -17.32 -32.12 12.20
CA LYS A 516 -17.44 -32.85 10.93
C LYS A 516 -16.10 -32.85 10.20
N SER A 517 -15.64 -34.02 9.76
CA SER A 517 -14.48 -34.09 8.84
C SER A 517 -14.88 -33.54 7.49
N CYS A 518 -14.06 -32.64 6.93
CA CYS A 518 -14.19 -32.13 5.58
C CYS A 518 -13.00 -32.52 4.67
N TRP A 519 -11.87 -32.95 5.27
CA TRP A 519 -10.72 -33.53 4.56
C TRP A 519 -10.09 -34.63 5.41
N ASN A 520 -9.92 -35.81 4.85
CA ASN A 520 -9.46 -36.99 5.58
C ASN A 520 -7.99 -37.36 5.32
N GLY A 521 -7.21 -36.45 4.79
CA GLY A 521 -5.80 -36.65 4.44
C GLY A 521 -5.55 -37.00 2.96
N GLU A 522 -6.57 -37.37 2.22
CA GLU A 522 -6.48 -37.73 0.79
C GLU A 522 -7.65 -37.23 -0.04
N ASN A 523 -8.85 -37.18 0.56
CA ASN A 523 -10.07 -36.83 -0.14
C ASN A 523 -10.93 -35.85 0.64
N ALA A 524 -11.62 -34.99 -0.09
CA ALA A 524 -12.66 -34.14 0.47
C ALA A 524 -13.86 -34.98 0.90
N VAL A 525 -14.50 -34.58 1.98
CA VAL A 525 -15.75 -35.12 2.49
C VAL A 525 -16.82 -34.04 2.39
N ASP A 526 -18.00 -34.42 1.90
CA ASP A 526 -19.10 -33.47 1.71
C ASP A 526 -19.58 -32.92 3.04
N VAL A 527 -19.63 -31.59 3.15
CA VAL A 527 -20.16 -30.83 4.26
C VAL A 527 -21.11 -29.77 3.72
N GLU A 528 -22.28 -29.63 4.33
CA GLU A 528 -23.30 -28.66 3.95
C GLU A 528 -22.72 -27.23 3.97
N GLY A 529 -22.96 -26.45 2.93
CA GLY A 529 -22.45 -25.08 2.77
C GLY A 529 -20.99 -24.99 2.30
N MET A 530 -20.35 -26.14 2.01
CA MET A 530 -18.97 -26.20 1.51
C MET A 530 -18.90 -27.04 0.23
N THR A 531 -18.19 -26.54 -0.76
CA THR A 531 -17.89 -27.28 -2.00
C THR A 531 -16.38 -27.34 -2.18
N TYR A 532 -15.82 -28.54 -2.24
CA TYR A 532 -14.40 -28.72 -2.55
C TYR A 532 -14.10 -28.24 -3.96
N LEU A 533 -13.06 -27.43 -4.12
CA LEU A 533 -12.61 -26.94 -5.43
C LEU A 533 -11.36 -27.68 -5.91
N ARG A 534 -10.30 -27.67 -5.10
CA ARG A 534 -8.99 -28.24 -5.46
C ARG A 534 -8.06 -28.32 -4.25
N GLU A 535 -6.99 -29.09 -4.41
CA GLU A 535 -5.83 -29.08 -3.52
C GLU A 535 -4.67 -28.37 -4.22
N GLU A 536 -3.98 -27.51 -3.47
CA GLU A 536 -2.75 -26.83 -3.86
C GLU A 536 -1.60 -27.28 -2.94
N GLU A 537 -0.38 -26.95 -3.28
CA GLU A 537 0.80 -27.31 -2.48
C GLU A 537 0.65 -26.89 -1.00
N LYS A 538 0.25 -25.64 -0.77
CA LYS A 538 0.12 -25.03 0.58
C LYS A 538 -1.30 -25.05 1.14
N TYR A 539 -2.34 -25.41 0.33
CA TYR A 539 -3.74 -25.21 0.71
C TYR A 539 -4.66 -26.36 0.26
N VAL A 540 -5.74 -26.55 1.01
CA VAL A 540 -6.96 -27.21 0.53
C VAL A 540 -8.02 -26.12 0.31
N VAL A 541 -8.62 -26.07 -0.88
CA VAL A 541 -9.44 -24.93 -1.31
C VAL A 541 -10.90 -25.34 -1.43
N TYR A 542 -11.77 -24.58 -0.78
CA TYR A 542 -13.22 -24.73 -0.82
C TYR A 542 -13.89 -23.45 -1.29
N GLN A 543 -15.03 -23.57 -1.93
CA GLN A 543 -16.04 -22.52 -1.95
C GLN A 543 -16.96 -22.72 -0.75
N ILE A 544 -17.20 -21.66 0.02
CA ILE A 544 -18.10 -21.66 1.16
C ILE A 544 -19.22 -20.63 0.98
N GLU A 545 -20.39 -20.96 1.52
CA GLU A 545 -21.55 -20.07 1.55
C GLU A 545 -21.51 -19.15 2.77
N ALA A 546 -22.52 -18.27 2.88
CA ALA A 546 -22.70 -17.42 4.04
C ALA A 546 -22.83 -18.24 5.32
N GLY A 547 -22.08 -17.85 6.38
CA GLY A 547 -22.06 -18.56 7.64
C GLY A 547 -20.83 -18.24 8.48
N SER A 548 -20.78 -18.86 9.65
CA SER A 548 -19.60 -18.85 10.52
C SER A 548 -19.03 -20.26 10.58
N TYR A 549 -17.74 -20.39 10.33
CA TYR A 549 -17.05 -21.67 10.26
C TYR A 549 -15.83 -21.64 11.19
N GLU A 550 -15.55 -22.79 11.84
CA GLU A 550 -14.37 -23.00 12.66
C GLU A 550 -13.66 -24.28 12.20
N PHE A 551 -12.57 -24.08 11.48
CA PHE A 551 -11.74 -25.19 10.98
C PHE A 551 -10.65 -25.52 11.99
N LYS A 552 -10.45 -26.83 12.16
CA LYS A 552 -9.27 -27.37 12.80
C LYS A 552 -8.50 -28.19 11.80
N VAL A 553 -7.21 -27.89 11.65
CA VAL A 553 -6.27 -28.63 10.81
C VAL A 553 -5.25 -29.31 11.72
N ALA A 554 -5.03 -30.57 11.53
CA ALA A 554 -4.05 -31.34 12.30
C ALA A 554 -3.30 -32.33 11.40
N PRO A 555 -2.05 -32.69 11.71
CA PRO A 555 -1.33 -33.72 10.97
C PRO A 555 -2.01 -35.09 11.16
N VAL A 556 -2.07 -35.88 10.09
CA VAL A 556 -2.49 -37.28 10.17
C VAL A 556 -1.46 -38.06 11.00
N LYS A 557 -1.90 -38.72 12.07
CA LYS A 557 -1.02 -39.50 12.96
C LYS A 557 -0.61 -40.84 12.34
#